data_5310baf4731c4338556ccb8f21c0d73d
#
_entry.id   5310baf4731c4338556ccb8f21c0d73d
#
_cell.length_a   1.000
_cell.length_b   1.000
_cell.length_c   1.000
_cell.angle_alpha   90.00
_cell.angle_beta   90.00
_cell.angle_gamma   90.00
#
_symmetry.space_group_name_H-M   'P 1'
#
loop_
_entity.id
_entity.type
_entity.pdbx_description
1 polymer ?
#
loop_
_entity_poly.entity_id
_entity_poly.type
_entity_poly.pdbx_seq_one_letter_code
_entity_poly.pdbx_strand_id
1 'polypeptide(L)'
;MSDVIELRGLRFSCIVGVLDHERVNEQPISLDIDIKRSFKRAVKGDDVLETTNYADILRLAKDVAVIGKFQLLETLADRVAKAILAYDDAITSVRVSVQKLEPPVGEDVSSVGVRTRRRRV
;
A
#
# COMPACT_ATOMS: atom_id res chain seq x y z
N MET A 1 -4.46 0.83 22.66
CA MET A 1 -3.85 2.07 22.19
C MET A 1 -3.08 1.80 20.92
N SER A 2 -3.21 2.70 19.96
CA SER A 2 -2.66 2.44 18.64
C SER A 2 -1.73 3.56 18.22
N ASP A 3 -0.53 3.14 17.83
CA ASP A 3 0.42 4.01 17.18
C ASP A 3 0.41 3.71 15.69
N VAL A 4 0.90 4.60 14.87
CA VAL A 4 0.83 4.46 13.42
C VAL A 4 2.19 4.71 12.79
N ILE A 5 2.62 3.78 11.93
CA ILE A 5 3.75 4.00 11.02
C ILE A 5 3.17 4.54 9.72
N GLU A 6 3.68 5.69 9.29
CA GLU A 6 3.16 6.39 8.11
C GLU A 6 4.16 6.31 6.97
N LEU A 7 3.76 5.69 5.86
CA LEU A 7 4.57 5.60 4.65
C LEU A 7 3.87 6.43 3.58
N ARG A 8 4.56 7.44 3.06
CA ARG A 8 3.97 8.42 2.14
C ARG A 8 4.70 8.45 0.81
N GLY A 9 3.89 8.39 -0.26
CA GLY A 9 4.39 8.61 -1.60
C GLY A 9 5.33 7.55 -2.13
N LEU A 10 5.05 6.27 -1.86
CA LEU A 10 5.79 5.19 -2.52
C LEU A 10 5.39 5.17 -3.99
N ARG A 11 6.30 5.60 -4.86
CA ARG A 11 6.06 5.74 -6.29
C ARG A 11 6.79 4.67 -7.08
N PHE A 12 6.07 4.07 -8.02
CA PHE A 12 6.63 3.12 -8.97
C PHE A 12 5.62 2.93 -10.11
N SER A 13 6.04 2.21 -11.16
CA SER A 13 5.17 1.90 -12.28
C SER A 13 4.77 0.44 -12.25
N CYS A 14 3.52 0.16 -12.60
CA CYS A 14 3.03 -1.20 -12.72
C CYS A 14 1.86 -1.26 -13.70
N ILE A 15 1.49 -2.47 -14.11
CA ILE A 15 0.29 -2.69 -14.91
C ILE A 15 -0.90 -2.70 -13.95
N VAL A 16 -1.84 -1.76 -14.16
CA VAL A 16 -3.10 -1.68 -13.44
C VAL A 16 -4.11 -0.96 -14.31
N GLY A 17 -5.34 -1.46 -14.38
CA GLY A 17 -6.42 -0.86 -15.12
C GLY A 17 -7.13 -1.85 -16.03
N VAL A 18 -8.30 -1.43 -16.55
CA VAL A 18 -9.17 -2.30 -17.36
C VAL A 18 -9.04 -2.04 -18.87
N LEU A 19 -8.54 -0.88 -19.27
CA LEU A 19 -8.44 -0.52 -20.69
C LEU A 19 -7.32 -1.31 -21.37
N ASP A 20 -7.49 -1.59 -22.68
CA ASP A 20 -6.53 -2.42 -23.40
C ASP A 20 -5.09 -1.91 -23.26
N HIS A 21 -4.89 -0.60 -23.42
CA HIS A 21 -3.53 -0.03 -23.30
C HIS A 21 -2.98 -0.11 -21.88
N GLU A 22 -3.87 -0.10 -20.86
CA GLU A 22 -3.44 -0.26 -19.46
C GLU A 22 -2.99 -1.70 -19.16
N ARG A 23 -3.46 -2.68 -19.92
CA ARG A 23 -3.09 -4.08 -19.72
C ARG A 23 -1.71 -4.43 -20.27
N VAL A 24 -1.16 -3.60 -21.13
CA VAL A 24 0.14 -3.86 -21.79
C VAL A 24 1.21 -2.83 -21.43
N ASN A 25 0.82 -1.67 -20.90
CA ASN A 25 1.76 -0.60 -20.55
C ASN A 25 1.73 -0.35 -19.05
N GLU A 26 2.91 -0.27 -18.44
CA GLU A 26 3.02 0.16 -17.05
C GLU A 26 2.66 1.64 -16.93
N GLN A 27 2.10 2.02 -15.77
CA GLN A 27 1.80 3.42 -15.49
C GLN A 27 2.24 3.79 -14.09
N PRO A 28 2.55 5.07 -13.85
CA PRO A 28 3.01 5.51 -12.53
C PRO A 28 1.84 5.55 -11.55
N ILE A 29 2.10 4.99 -10.36
CA ILE A 29 1.16 5.04 -9.24
C ILE A 29 1.90 5.52 -7.99
N SER A 30 1.13 5.91 -6.99
CA SER A 30 1.65 6.29 -5.68
C SER A 30 0.82 5.59 -4.60
N LEU A 31 1.51 5.05 -3.60
CA LEU A 31 0.88 4.42 -2.45
C LEU A 31 1.18 5.22 -1.19
N ASP A 32 0.15 5.42 -0.37
CA ASP A 32 0.29 5.86 1.03
C ASP A 32 -0.21 4.73 1.91
N ILE A 33 0.56 4.39 2.94
CA ILE A 33 0.25 3.26 3.80
C ILE A 33 0.35 3.70 5.26
N ASP A 34 -0.71 3.44 6.03
CA ASP A 34 -0.72 3.63 7.47
C ASP A 34 -0.78 2.26 8.12
N ILE A 35 0.19 1.96 8.95
CA ILE A 35 0.29 0.68 9.66
C ILE A 35 0.04 0.94 11.14
N LYS A 36 -1.04 0.36 11.66
CA LYS A 36 -1.42 0.54 13.05
C LYS A 36 -0.89 -0.64 13.87
N ARG A 37 -0.06 -0.32 14.87
CA ARG A 37 0.47 -1.29 15.84
C ARG A 37 0.97 -0.55 17.06
N SER A 38 1.12 -1.25 18.19
CA SER A 38 1.71 -0.66 19.38
C SER A 38 3.22 -0.46 19.23
N PHE A 39 3.75 0.68 19.67
CA PHE A 39 5.19 0.95 19.73
C PHE A 39 5.78 0.64 21.11
N LYS A 40 4.96 0.16 22.04
CA LYS A 40 5.35 0.02 23.45
C LYS A 40 6.65 -0.74 23.63
N ARG A 41 6.79 -1.90 22.99
CA ARG A 41 7.97 -2.76 23.15
C ARG A 41 9.21 -2.15 22.48
N ALA A 42 9.02 -1.58 21.29
CA ALA A 42 10.12 -0.95 20.56
C ALA A 42 10.69 0.25 21.33
N VAL A 43 9.81 1.07 21.90
CA VAL A 43 10.20 2.26 22.65
C VAL A 43 10.92 1.90 23.94
N LYS A 44 10.49 0.84 24.58
CA LYS A 44 11.08 0.41 25.87
C LYS A 44 12.58 0.12 25.78
N GLY A 45 12.98 -0.55 24.70
CA GLY A 45 14.39 -0.94 24.51
C GLY A 45 15.09 -0.23 23.36
N ASP A 46 14.38 0.67 22.65
CA ASP A 46 14.88 1.28 21.43
C ASP A 46 15.39 0.20 20.45
N ASP A 47 14.56 -0.82 20.22
CA ASP A 47 14.95 -2.05 19.54
C ASP A 47 14.17 -2.24 18.23
N VAL A 48 14.88 -2.28 17.11
CA VAL A 48 14.30 -2.48 15.79
C VAL A 48 13.60 -3.84 15.65
N LEU A 49 14.03 -4.83 16.43
CA LEU A 49 13.42 -6.16 16.38
C LEU A 49 12.02 -6.19 17.00
N GLU A 50 11.67 -5.16 17.77
CA GLU A 50 10.36 -5.05 18.42
C GLU A 50 9.40 -4.13 17.67
N THR A 51 9.73 -3.76 16.43
CA THR A 51 8.86 -2.97 15.58
C THR A 51 8.75 -3.60 14.20
N THR A 52 7.89 -3.02 13.37
CA THR A 52 7.75 -3.44 11.96
C THR A 52 8.80 -2.70 11.14
N ASN A 53 9.63 -3.44 10.40
CA ASN A 53 10.63 -2.84 9.52
C ASN A 53 9.95 -2.30 8.26
N TYR A 54 9.89 -0.96 8.16
CA TYR A 54 9.19 -0.33 7.04
C TYR A 54 9.83 -0.60 5.68
N ALA A 55 11.14 -0.89 5.63
CA ALA A 55 11.78 -1.23 4.36
C ALA A 55 11.20 -2.52 3.77
N ASP A 56 10.91 -3.51 4.63
CA ASP A 56 10.27 -4.76 4.20
C ASP A 56 8.86 -4.51 3.70
N ILE A 57 8.12 -3.62 4.38
CA ILE A 57 6.74 -3.29 4.00
C ILE A 57 6.70 -2.59 2.64
N LEU A 58 7.61 -1.64 2.41
CA LEU A 58 7.68 -0.94 1.12
C LEU A 58 7.96 -1.90 -0.03
N ARG A 59 8.90 -2.84 0.17
CA ARG A 59 9.22 -3.86 -0.83
C ARG A 59 8.04 -4.78 -1.08
N LEU A 60 7.40 -5.24 -0.01
CA LEU A 60 6.24 -6.13 -0.10
C LEU A 60 5.10 -5.47 -0.86
N ALA A 61 4.77 -4.22 -0.53
CA ALA A 61 3.71 -3.48 -1.19
C ALA A 61 3.96 -3.33 -2.69
N LYS A 62 5.19 -2.96 -3.05
CA LYS A 62 5.57 -2.83 -4.46
C LYS A 62 5.47 -4.17 -5.18
N ASP A 63 5.99 -5.25 -4.59
CA ASP A 63 5.98 -6.58 -5.22
C ASP A 63 4.55 -7.07 -5.45
N VAL A 64 3.65 -6.90 -4.47
CA VAL A 64 2.24 -7.28 -4.62
C VAL A 64 1.60 -6.55 -5.79
N ALA A 65 1.83 -5.25 -5.88
CA ALA A 65 1.24 -4.43 -6.94
C ALA A 65 1.79 -4.80 -8.33
N VAL A 66 3.10 -4.98 -8.43
CA VAL A 66 3.75 -5.27 -9.72
C VAL A 66 3.40 -6.67 -10.22
N ILE A 67 3.47 -7.66 -9.34
CA ILE A 67 3.19 -9.05 -9.72
C ILE A 67 1.70 -9.24 -10.02
N GLY A 68 0.83 -8.54 -9.29
CA GLY A 68 -0.61 -8.74 -9.36
C GLY A 68 -1.25 -8.33 -10.67
N LYS A 69 -0.73 -7.32 -11.35
CA LYS A 69 -1.29 -6.79 -12.61
C LYS A 69 -2.80 -6.64 -12.53
N PHE A 70 -3.27 -5.99 -11.46
CA PHE A 70 -4.68 -5.89 -11.13
C PHE A 70 -5.44 -5.02 -12.13
N GLN A 71 -6.71 -5.35 -12.36
CA GLN A 71 -7.57 -4.50 -13.18
C GLN A 71 -8.08 -3.30 -12.40
N LEU A 72 -8.37 -3.48 -11.11
CA LEU A 72 -8.97 -2.45 -10.26
C LEU A 72 -7.99 -1.96 -9.21
N LEU A 73 -7.99 -0.64 -8.98
CA LEU A 73 -7.25 -0.05 -7.87
C LEU A 73 -7.75 -0.60 -6.52
N GLU A 74 -9.05 -0.87 -6.42
CA GLU A 74 -9.67 -1.46 -5.23
C GLU A 74 -9.05 -2.81 -4.88
N THR A 75 -8.83 -3.66 -5.88
CA THR A 75 -8.19 -4.96 -5.68
C THR A 75 -6.74 -4.79 -5.25
N LEU A 76 -6.02 -3.89 -5.90
CA LEU A 76 -4.63 -3.60 -5.55
C LEU A 76 -4.53 -3.17 -4.08
N ALA A 77 -5.35 -2.21 -3.68
CA ALA A 77 -5.34 -1.70 -2.31
C ALA A 77 -5.66 -2.80 -1.29
N ASP A 78 -6.67 -3.62 -1.58
CA ASP A 78 -7.06 -4.75 -0.72
C ASP A 78 -5.93 -5.76 -0.55
N ARG A 79 -5.29 -6.17 -1.66
CA ARG A 79 -4.25 -7.18 -1.63
C ARG A 79 -2.99 -6.68 -0.93
N VAL A 80 -2.62 -5.43 -1.12
CA VAL A 80 -1.50 -4.82 -0.39
C VAL A 80 -1.79 -4.81 1.10
N ALA A 81 -2.97 -4.35 1.51
CA ALA A 81 -3.34 -4.30 2.93
C ALA A 81 -3.32 -5.68 3.58
N LYS A 82 -3.88 -6.68 2.91
CA LYS A 82 -3.93 -8.05 3.42
C LYS A 82 -2.54 -8.69 3.49
N ALA A 83 -1.68 -8.43 2.52
CA ALA A 83 -0.32 -8.94 2.52
C ALA A 83 0.48 -8.38 3.71
N ILE A 84 0.30 -7.10 3.99
CA ILE A 84 0.98 -6.46 5.13
C ILE A 84 0.47 -7.05 6.45
N LEU A 85 -0.83 -7.24 6.60
CA LEU A 85 -1.40 -7.88 7.79
C LEU A 85 -0.85 -9.29 7.99
N ALA A 86 -0.69 -10.05 6.91
CA ALA A 86 -0.15 -11.40 6.98
C ALA A 86 1.33 -11.44 7.31
N TYR A 87 2.06 -10.38 6.99
CA TYR A 87 3.51 -10.31 7.17
C TYR A 87 3.91 -10.17 8.64
N ASP A 88 3.13 -9.43 9.44
CA ASP A 88 3.50 -9.13 10.84
C ASP A 88 2.25 -9.18 11.72
N ASP A 89 2.21 -10.17 12.62
CA ASP A 89 1.07 -10.41 13.51
C ASP A 89 0.81 -9.27 14.49
N ALA A 90 1.81 -8.44 14.77
CA ALA A 90 1.67 -7.29 15.68
C ALA A 90 0.87 -6.15 15.04
N ILE A 91 0.71 -6.15 13.73
CA ILE A 91 -0.07 -5.13 13.02
C ILE A 91 -1.56 -5.43 13.23
N THR A 92 -2.30 -4.42 13.70
CA THR A 92 -3.74 -4.56 13.97
C THR A 92 -4.61 -4.10 12.81
N SER A 93 -4.17 -3.09 12.07
CA SER A 93 -4.87 -2.64 10.86
C SER A 93 -3.91 -1.95 9.90
N VAL A 94 -4.29 -1.93 8.64
CA VAL A 94 -3.54 -1.27 7.57
C VAL A 94 -4.50 -0.46 6.72
N ARG A 95 -4.15 0.80 6.48
CA ARG A 95 -4.86 1.65 5.53
C ARG A 95 -3.95 1.83 4.31
N VAL A 96 -4.51 1.61 3.12
CA VAL A 96 -3.79 1.78 1.86
C VAL A 96 -4.56 2.75 0.97
N SER A 97 -3.86 3.78 0.52
CA SER A 97 -4.32 4.69 -0.53
C SER A 97 -3.50 4.44 -1.77
N VAL A 98 -4.13 4.24 -2.91
CA VAL A 98 -3.43 4.09 -4.18
C VAL A 98 -3.98 5.10 -5.18
N GLN A 99 -3.06 5.79 -5.89
CA GLN A 99 -3.38 6.84 -6.84
C GLN A 99 -2.75 6.52 -8.19
N LYS A 100 -3.54 6.61 -9.28
CA LYS A 100 -2.98 6.73 -10.62
C LYS A 100 -2.56 8.17 -10.81
N LEU A 101 -1.30 8.39 -11.15
CA LEU A 101 -0.75 9.74 -11.32
C LEU A 101 -1.02 10.31 -12.71
N GLU A 102 -1.33 9.45 -13.67
CA GLU A 102 -1.67 9.82 -15.05
C GLU A 102 -2.94 9.07 -15.46
N PRO A 103 -4.09 9.39 -14.83
CA PRO A 103 -5.32 8.64 -15.11
C PRO A 103 -5.77 8.81 -16.56
N PRO A 104 -6.27 7.72 -17.20
CA PRO A 104 -6.62 7.73 -18.61
C PRO A 104 -8.02 8.32 -18.83
N VAL A 105 -8.18 9.61 -18.51
CA VAL A 105 -9.44 10.33 -18.66
C VAL A 105 -9.22 11.63 -19.42
N GLY A 106 -10.29 12.17 -20.00
CA GLY A 106 -10.20 13.41 -20.77
C GLY A 106 -10.25 14.68 -19.94
N GLU A 107 -10.70 14.57 -18.70
CA GLU A 107 -10.83 15.70 -17.79
C GLU A 107 -9.50 16.07 -17.15
N ASP A 108 -9.37 17.33 -16.76
CA ASP A 108 -8.17 17.84 -16.07
C ASP A 108 -8.26 17.50 -14.60
N VAL A 109 -7.67 16.35 -14.22
CA VAL A 109 -7.64 15.86 -12.84
C VAL A 109 -6.22 15.42 -12.48
N SER A 110 -5.75 15.78 -11.30
CA SER A 110 -4.36 15.50 -10.88
C SER A 110 -4.10 14.01 -10.68
N SER A 111 -5.05 13.30 -10.11
CA SER A 111 -4.92 11.87 -9.87
C SER A 111 -6.31 11.27 -9.64
N VAL A 112 -6.39 9.96 -9.77
CA VAL A 112 -7.58 9.18 -9.41
C VAL A 112 -7.13 8.05 -8.52
N GLY A 113 -7.80 7.84 -7.41
CA GLY A 113 -7.39 6.80 -6.50
C GLY A 113 -8.50 6.28 -5.61
N VAL A 114 -8.13 5.29 -4.82
CA VAL A 114 -9.00 4.67 -3.82
C VAL A 114 -8.26 4.55 -2.51
N ARG A 115 -9.01 4.43 -1.43
CA ARG A 115 -8.45 4.22 -0.10
C ARG A 115 -9.27 3.15 0.60
N THR A 116 -8.59 2.20 1.22
CA THR A 116 -9.24 1.13 1.99
C THR A 116 -8.51 0.91 3.30
N ARG A 117 -9.20 0.30 4.25
CA ARG A 117 -8.62 -0.13 5.52
C ARG A 117 -9.02 -1.57 5.79
N ARG A 118 -8.05 -2.37 6.24
CA ARG A 118 -8.30 -3.76 6.62
C ARG A 118 -7.80 -3.98 8.03
N ARG A 119 -8.56 -4.72 8.79
CA ARG A 119 -8.27 -5.07 10.18
C ARG A 119 -8.02 -6.56 10.29
N ARG A 120 -7.22 -6.91 11.28
CA ARG A 120 -7.10 -8.31 11.69
C ARG A 120 -8.40 -8.73 12.39
N VAL A 121 -8.89 -9.89 12.01
CA VAL A 121 -10.10 -10.46 12.62
C VAL A 121 -9.74 -11.46 13.70
#